data_c8a68e2c2e6a099e3c287eac5d70f7e2
#
_entry.id   c8a68e2c2e6a099e3c287eac5d70f7e2
#
_cell.length_a   1.000
_cell.length_b   1.000
_cell.length_c   1.000
_cell.angle_alpha   90.00
_cell.angle_beta   90.00
_cell.angle_gamma   90.00
#
_symmetry.space_group_name_H-M   'P 1'
#
loop_
_entity.id
_entity.type
_entity.pdbx_description
1 polymer ?
#
loop_
_entity_poly.entity_id
_entity_poly.type
_entity_poly.pdbx_seq_one_letter_code
_entity_poly.pdbx_strand_id
1 'polypeptide(L)'
;MKLSDLKNTGHWPTLLAAFLYFDFSFMVWTVLGPLGAQIGETLNLSPEQKGLMVALPIVAGAVLRILLGLLVDRVGAKNAGIMAQLVVITGLALAWIFGLPNYPATLLMGLLLGFAGASFAVALPQAGRWYPPKIQGVVMGLAGAGNIGVVLDSLLAPRLAEAFGWKNVFGFALVPAFLVLVVYAAVSKEAPGEVKQRKISDYLTLLKDPDAHWFCFYYTISFGGFVGLASSYVLYFKGEFGLSPVHGGDFAALCTFVGAFFRPVGGATADEIGGIRSLYRFYLVAGLALIAAALIHNLAVNLALFVVASGSLGMANGAVFQLLPQRFHRDVGIMTGLVGAGGGVGGFYLASSLGFSKGITGSYQPGFLIFASLCFLAIVGLSLVKTRWRSTWGALAGARI
;
A
#
# COMPACT_ATOMS: atom_id res chain seq x y z
N MET A 1 2.73 -27.07 2.18
CA MET A 1 3.14 -26.70 3.56
C MET A 1 1.91 -26.79 4.46
N LYS A 2 1.95 -27.54 5.56
CA LYS A 2 0.84 -27.61 6.52
C LYS A 2 0.97 -26.47 7.54
N LEU A 3 -0.15 -26.00 8.10
CA LEU A 3 -0.13 -24.98 9.18
C LEU A 3 0.72 -25.43 10.39
N SER A 4 0.82 -26.75 10.62
CA SER A 4 1.70 -27.34 11.63
C SER A 4 3.18 -26.99 11.42
N ASP A 5 3.62 -26.85 10.19
CA ASP A 5 5.02 -26.57 9.88
C ASP A 5 5.42 -25.15 10.31
N LEU A 6 4.49 -24.17 10.23
CA LEU A 6 4.68 -22.80 10.71
C LEU A 6 4.85 -22.74 12.24
N LYS A 7 4.12 -23.59 12.98
CA LYS A 7 4.20 -23.63 14.45
C LYS A 7 5.51 -24.22 14.95
N ASN A 8 6.07 -25.17 14.20
CA ASN A 8 7.24 -25.93 14.63
C ASN A 8 8.57 -25.34 14.16
N THR A 9 8.56 -24.46 13.14
CA THR A 9 9.79 -23.93 12.50
C THR A 9 10.12 -22.51 12.89
N GLY A 10 9.21 -21.78 13.56
CA GLY A 10 9.43 -20.40 13.97
C GLY A 10 8.49 -19.98 15.09
N HIS A 11 8.47 -18.67 15.40
CA HIS A 11 7.61 -18.12 16.46
C HIS A 11 6.29 -17.62 15.87
N TRP A 12 5.32 -18.52 15.69
CA TRP A 12 4.01 -18.19 15.10
C TRP A 12 3.24 -17.08 15.84
N PRO A 13 3.36 -16.90 17.21
CA PRO A 13 2.68 -15.79 17.86
C PRO A 13 3.21 -14.42 17.39
N THR A 14 4.52 -14.29 17.11
CA THR A 14 5.07 -13.07 16.52
C THR A 14 4.57 -12.84 15.10
N LEU A 15 4.42 -13.90 14.28
CA LEU A 15 3.84 -13.80 12.96
C LEU A 15 2.40 -13.26 13.00
N LEU A 16 1.58 -13.81 13.91
CA LEU A 16 0.20 -13.36 14.09
C LEU A 16 0.14 -11.91 14.58
N ALA A 17 0.98 -11.56 15.57
CA ALA A 17 1.06 -10.19 16.09
C ALA A 17 1.52 -9.20 15.01
N ALA A 18 2.48 -9.57 14.17
CA ALA A 18 2.93 -8.76 13.04
C ALA A 18 1.83 -8.58 11.98
N PHE A 19 1.07 -9.64 11.69
CA PHE A 19 -0.08 -9.57 10.80
C PHE A 19 -1.14 -8.59 11.33
N LEU A 20 -1.58 -8.75 12.59
CA LEU A 20 -2.59 -7.87 13.20
C LEU A 20 -2.12 -6.41 13.26
N TYR A 21 -0.86 -6.20 13.62
CA TYR A 21 -0.26 -4.86 13.62
C TYR A 21 -0.29 -4.23 12.24
N PHE A 22 0.06 -4.99 11.20
CA PHE A 22 0.10 -4.51 9.83
C PHE A 22 -1.31 -4.27 9.27
N ASP A 23 -2.24 -5.19 9.53
CA ASP A 23 -3.63 -5.10 9.09
C ASP A 23 -4.34 -3.87 9.67
N PHE A 24 -4.25 -3.69 10.98
CA PHE A 24 -4.79 -2.51 11.63
C PHE A 24 -4.12 -1.22 11.15
N SER A 25 -2.79 -1.24 11.01
CA SER A 25 -2.06 -0.07 10.52
C SER A 25 -2.52 0.33 9.12
N PHE A 26 -2.72 -0.62 8.22
CA PHE A 26 -3.23 -0.34 6.87
C PHE A 26 -4.67 0.15 6.87
N MET A 27 -5.50 -0.36 7.78
CA MET A 27 -6.87 0.13 7.98
C MET A 27 -6.89 1.62 8.30
N VAL A 28 -6.11 2.08 9.28
CA VAL A 28 -6.10 3.49 9.67
C VAL A 28 -5.26 4.39 8.76
N TRP A 29 -4.28 3.83 8.05
CA TRP A 29 -3.45 4.57 7.11
C TRP A 29 -4.28 5.23 6.00
N THR A 30 -5.29 4.54 5.51
CA THR A 30 -6.14 4.98 4.40
C THR A 30 -7.44 5.63 4.83
N VAL A 31 -7.71 5.75 6.13
CA VAL A 31 -9.00 6.18 6.69
C VAL A 31 -9.49 7.55 6.18
N LEU A 32 -8.58 8.46 5.81
CA LEU A 32 -8.96 9.74 5.20
C LEU A 32 -9.56 9.56 3.80
N GLY A 33 -9.33 8.45 3.11
CA GLY A 33 -9.95 8.12 1.83
C GLY A 33 -11.47 7.92 1.96
N PRO A 34 -11.93 6.87 2.67
CA PRO A 34 -13.33 6.61 2.94
C PRO A 34 -14.07 7.75 3.63
N LEU A 35 -13.42 8.49 4.54
CA LEU A 35 -13.99 9.66 5.21
C LEU A 35 -13.88 10.96 4.42
N GLY A 36 -13.14 10.94 3.30
CA GLY A 36 -12.76 12.16 2.56
C GLY A 36 -13.95 12.97 2.06
N ALA A 37 -15.07 12.32 1.76
CA ALA A 37 -16.30 12.98 1.36
C ALA A 37 -16.91 13.79 2.51
N GLN A 38 -17.12 13.16 3.67
CA GLN A 38 -17.75 13.81 4.83
C GLN A 38 -16.87 14.91 5.44
N ILE A 39 -15.56 14.64 5.58
CA ILE A 39 -14.59 15.65 6.05
C ILE A 39 -14.55 16.82 5.08
N GLY A 40 -14.48 16.53 3.77
CA GLY A 40 -14.41 17.53 2.73
C GLY A 40 -15.66 18.41 2.65
N GLU A 41 -16.83 17.89 2.94
CA GLU A 41 -18.08 18.67 3.05
C GLU A 41 -18.11 19.52 4.30
N THR A 42 -17.73 18.95 5.45
CA THR A 42 -17.71 19.67 6.72
C THR A 42 -16.76 20.88 6.69
N LEU A 43 -15.62 20.74 6.03
CA LEU A 43 -14.59 21.77 5.95
C LEU A 43 -14.67 22.63 4.67
N ASN A 44 -15.66 22.37 3.80
CA ASN A 44 -15.82 23.03 2.50
C ASN A 44 -14.54 22.96 1.64
N LEU A 45 -13.90 21.78 1.59
CA LEU A 45 -12.65 21.60 0.85
C LEU A 45 -12.89 21.55 -0.66
N SER A 46 -11.99 22.19 -1.40
CA SER A 46 -11.95 22.05 -2.87
C SER A 46 -11.57 20.62 -3.29
N PRO A 47 -11.83 20.22 -4.56
CA PRO A 47 -11.42 18.90 -5.07
C PRO A 47 -9.91 18.64 -4.91
N GLU A 48 -9.06 19.66 -5.14
CA GLU A 48 -7.61 19.58 -4.97
C GLU A 48 -7.23 19.33 -3.52
N GLN A 49 -7.87 20.06 -2.59
CA GLN A 49 -7.65 19.89 -1.16
C GLN A 49 -8.06 18.47 -0.69
N LYS A 50 -9.19 17.96 -1.18
CA LYS A 50 -9.62 16.57 -0.91
C LYS A 50 -8.62 15.57 -1.46
N GLY A 51 -8.14 15.76 -2.69
CA GLY A 51 -7.12 14.92 -3.31
C GLY A 51 -5.82 14.91 -2.51
N LEU A 52 -5.32 16.06 -2.08
CA LEU A 52 -4.11 16.15 -1.25
C LEU A 52 -4.31 15.57 0.15
N MET A 53 -5.49 15.76 0.76
CA MET A 53 -5.81 15.19 2.06
C MET A 53 -5.72 13.67 2.08
N VAL A 54 -6.24 12.99 1.06
CA VAL A 54 -6.21 11.53 0.98
C VAL A 54 -4.86 11.00 0.46
N ALA A 55 -4.11 11.81 -0.27
CA ALA A 55 -2.80 11.46 -0.82
C ALA A 55 -1.66 11.58 0.21
N LEU A 56 -1.73 12.56 1.11
CA LEU A 56 -0.63 12.88 2.02
C LEU A 56 -0.24 11.74 2.96
N PRO A 57 -1.16 10.97 3.57
CA PRO A 57 -0.79 9.80 4.35
C PRO A 57 0.07 8.80 3.55
N ILE A 58 -0.18 8.68 2.24
CA ILE A 58 0.49 7.72 1.38
C ILE A 58 1.96 8.08 1.20
N VAL A 59 2.27 9.33 0.85
CA VAL A 59 3.66 9.77 0.70
C VAL A 59 4.37 9.88 2.05
N ALA A 60 3.67 10.29 3.11
CA ALA A 60 4.22 10.29 4.45
C ALA A 60 4.65 8.87 4.88
N GLY A 61 3.80 7.85 4.61
CA GLY A 61 4.13 6.46 4.84
C GLY A 61 5.34 5.99 4.01
N ALA A 62 5.49 6.48 2.79
CA ALA A 62 6.64 6.17 1.94
C ALA A 62 7.96 6.67 2.54
N VAL A 63 8.00 7.91 2.97
CA VAL A 63 9.19 8.53 3.59
C VAL A 63 9.49 7.90 4.96
N LEU A 64 8.47 7.80 5.80
CA LEU A 64 8.60 7.25 7.15
C LEU A 64 8.99 5.77 7.14
N ARG A 65 8.69 5.02 6.09
CA ARG A 65 9.10 3.62 5.93
C ARG A 65 10.61 3.45 5.92
N ILE A 66 11.34 4.37 5.30
CA ILE A 66 12.81 4.37 5.30
C ILE A 66 13.32 4.67 6.71
N LEU A 67 12.78 5.71 7.34
CA LEU A 67 13.17 6.13 8.69
C LEU A 67 12.84 5.05 9.73
N LEU A 68 11.65 4.45 9.64
CA LEU A 68 11.23 3.38 10.55
C LEU A 68 12.05 2.10 10.33
N GLY A 69 12.43 1.79 9.09
CA GLY A 69 13.34 0.68 8.79
C GLY A 69 14.71 0.85 9.46
N LEU A 70 15.27 2.06 9.43
CA LEU A 70 16.52 2.39 10.15
C LEU A 70 16.34 2.33 11.66
N LEU A 71 15.17 2.72 12.17
CA LEU A 71 14.87 2.63 13.60
C LEU A 71 14.76 1.15 14.04
N VAL A 72 14.12 0.30 13.24
CA VAL A 72 14.05 -1.16 13.47
C VAL A 72 15.44 -1.77 13.66
N ASP A 73 16.39 -1.36 12.84
CA ASP A 73 17.77 -1.88 12.94
C ASP A 73 18.52 -1.40 14.20
N ARG A 74 18.07 -0.29 14.84
CA ARG A 74 18.70 0.27 16.05
C ARG A 74 18.05 -0.22 17.36
N VAL A 75 16.72 -0.19 17.42
CA VAL A 75 15.97 -0.45 18.66
C VAL A 75 15.20 -1.77 18.62
N GLY A 76 15.27 -2.50 17.51
CA GLY A 76 14.52 -3.73 17.27
C GLY A 76 13.14 -3.45 16.66
N ALA A 77 12.58 -4.47 16.00
CA ALA A 77 11.30 -4.37 15.32
C ALA A 77 10.13 -4.16 16.28
N LYS A 78 10.15 -4.85 17.43
CA LYS A 78 9.12 -4.74 18.46
C LYS A 78 9.01 -3.30 19.00
N ASN A 79 10.13 -2.73 19.44
CA ASN A 79 10.14 -1.40 20.02
C ASN A 79 9.80 -0.33 18.98
N ALA A 80 10.36 -0.43 17.78
CA ALA A 80 10.03 0.48 16.67
C ALA A 80 8.53 0.43 16.31
N GLY A 81 7.94 -0.77 16.29
CA GLY A 81 6.50 -0.95 16.06
C GLY A 81 5.63 -0.33 17.15
N ILE A 82 5.98 -0.54 18.42
CA ILE A 82 5.28 0.08 19.57
C ILE A 82 5.35 1.62 19.46
N MET A 83 6.54 2.19 19.21
CA MET A 83 6.70 3.64 19.07
C MET A 83 5.84 4.20 17.93
N ALA A 84 5.87 3.56 16.75
CA ALA A 84 5.06 3.98 15.62
C ALA A 84 3.55 3.88 15.92
N GLN A 85 3.12 2.79 16.57
CA GLN A 85 1.72 2.60 16.95
C GLN A 85 1.24 3.65 17.96
N LEU A 86 2.08 4.04 18.93
CA LEU A 86 1.76 5.10 19.88
C LEU A 86 1.58 6.46 19.19
N VAL A 87 2.38 6.79 18.18
CA VAL A 87 2.19 8.01 17.38
C VAL A 87 0.84 7.97 16.66
N VAL A 88 0.48 6.83 16.06
CA VAL A 88 -0.82 6.65 15.39
C VAL A 88 -1.98 6.80 16.38
N ILE A 89 -1.90 6.14 17.54
CA ILE A 89 -2.92 6.25 18.61
C ILE A 89 -3.07 7.72 19.06
N THR A 90 -1.96 8.42 19.24
CA THR A 90 -2.00 9.84 19.59
C THR A 90 -2.69 10.66 18.52
N GLY A 91 -2.39 10.44 17.23
CA GLY A 91 -3.06 11.10 16.11
C GLY A 91 -4.57 10.84 16.10
N LEU A 92 -4.98 9.57 16.25
CA LEU A 92 -6.40 9.19 16.31
C LEU A 92 -7.11 9.84 17.51
N ALA A 93 -6.48 9.87 18.68
CA ALA A 93 -7.04 10.49 19.88
C ALA A 93 -7.20 12.01 19.72
N LEU A 94 -6.20 12.70 19.17
CA LEU A 94 -6.28 14.13 18.89
C LEU A 94 -7.39 14.44 17.88
N ALA A 95 -7.50 13.65 16.80
CA ALA A 95 -8.55 13.80 15.81
C ALA A 95 -9.95 13.53 16.40
N TRP A 96 -10.06 12.58 17.33
CA TRP A 96 -11.32 12.32 18.03
C TRP A 96 -11.70 13.41 19.03
N ILE A 97 -10.75 13.90 19.84
CA ILE A 97 -11.03 14.88 20.91
C ILE A 97 -11.27 16.27 20.31
N PHE A 98 -10.42 16.72 19.42
CA PHE A 98 -10.46 18.08 18.87
C PHE A 98 -11.14 18.18 17.51
N GLY A 99 -11.33 17.05 16.81
CA GLY A 99 -11.71 17.01 15.42
C GLY A 99 -10.55 17.41 14.50
N LEU A 100 -10.92 17.72 13.26
CA LEU A 100 -10.01 18.31 12.27
C LEU A 100 -10.58 19.70 11.93
N PRO A 101 -10.20 20.75 12.69
CA PRO A 101 -10.90 22.04 12.62
C PRO A 101 -10.67 22.80 11.31
N ASN A 102 -9.63 22.48 10.57
CA ASN A 102 -9.25 23.15 9.33
C ASN A 102 -8.41 22.23 8.43
N TYR A 103 -8.16 22.69 7.21
CA TYR A 103 -7.39 21.95 6.23
C TYR A 103 -5.95 21.60 6.70
N PRO A 104 -5.15 22.51 7.29
CA PRO A 104 -3.84 22.14 7.86
C PRO A 104 -3.91 21.03 8.90
N ALA A 105 -4.97 20.95 9.72
CA ALA A 105 -5.14 19.84 10.68
C ALA A 105 -5.36 18.51 9.97
N THR A 106 -6.07 18.48 8.84
CA THR A 106 -6.22 17.26 8.04
C THR A 106 -4.89 16.80 7.45
N LEU A 107 -4.04 17.72 7.03
CA LEU A 107 -2.71 17.43 6.52
C LEU A 107 -1.79 16.90 7.63
N LEU A 108 -1.81 17.53 8.81
CA LEU A 108 -1.07 17.03 9.97
C LEU A 108 -1.50 15.62 10.35
N MET A 109 -2.81 15.35 10.37
CA MET A 109 -3.33 14.01 10.60
C MET A 109 -2.80 13.02 9.55
N GLY A 110 -2.77 13.42 8.29
CA GLY A 110 -2.18 12.61 7.20
C GLY A 110 -0.71 12.25 7.45
N LEU A 111 0.09 13.18 7.97
CA LEU A 111 1.49 12.93 8.35
C LEU A 111 1.59 11.92 9.50
N LEU A 112 0.75 12.05 10.54
CA LEU A 112 0.72 11.10 11.67
C LEU A 112 0.29 9.70 11.23
N LEU A 113 -0.71 9.60 10.35
CA LEU A 113 -1.13 8.32 9.75
C LEU A 113 -0.05 7.71 8.85
N GLY A 114 0.90 8.48 8.37
CA GLY A 114 2.08 7.98 7.66
C GLY A 114 2.88 6.95 8.46
N PHE A 115 2.92 7.06 9.81
CA PHE A 115 3.55 6.03 10.65
C PHE A 115 2.84 4.68 10.55
N ALA A 116 1.52 4.67 10.39
CA ALA A 116 0.77 3.46 10.10
C ALA A 116 1.14 2.88 8.73
N GLY A 117 1.27 3.70 7.69
CA GLY A 117 1.73 3.27 6.36
C GLY A 117 3.17 2.76 6.34
N ALA A 118 4.00 3.18 7.30
CA ALA A 118 5.37 2.70 7.46
C ALA A 118 5.47 1.34 8.18
N SER A 119 4.39 0.82 8.76
CA SER A 119 4.33 -0.47 9.49
C SER A 119 4.86 -1.67 8.70
N PHE A 120 4.81 -1.60 7.37
CA PHE A 120 5.42 -2.57 6.47
C PHE A 120 6.91 -2.82 6.76
N ALA A 121 7.67 -1.77 7.11
CA ALA A 121 9.09 -1.86 7.43
C ALA A 121 9.36 -2.54 8.77
N VAL A 122 8.35 -2.67 9.63
CA VAL A 122 8.42 -3.37 10.92
C VAL A 122 7.91 -4.81 10.78
N ALA A 123 6.67 -4.96 10.35
CA ALA A 123 5.94 -6.23 10.41
C ALA A 123 6.58 -7.35 9.57
N LEU A 124 6.96 -7.04 8.33
CA LEU A 124 7.48 -8.06 7.42
C LEU A 124 8.84 -8.59 7.85
N PRO A 125 9.84 -7.73 8.14
CA PRO A 125 11.13 -8.21 8.65
C PRO A 125 11.00 -8.95 9.98
N GLN A 126 10.15 -8.47 10.88
CA GLN A 126 9.93 -9.12 12.17
C GLN A 126 9.38 -10.54 12.01
N ALA A 127 8.35 -10.72 11.18
CA ALA A 127 7.80 -12.03 10.89
C ALA A 127 8.82 -12.92 10.17
N GLY A 128 9.47 -12.41 9.12
CA GLY A 128 10.36 -13.18 8.27
C GLY A 128 11.61 -13.69 8.97
N ARG A 129 12.21 -12.93 9.90
CA ARG A 129 13.45 -13.30 10.59
C ARG A 129 13.30 -14.53 11.51
N TRP A 130 12.09 -14.89 11.92
CA TRP A 130 11.82 -16.07 12.76
C TRP A 130 11.87 -17.39 12.00
N TYR A 131 11.88 -17.34 10.67
CA TYR A 131 11.69 -18.52 9.85
C TYR A 131 12.86 -18.75 8.88
N PRO A 132 13.19 -20.02 8.59
CA PRO A 132 14.29 -20.33 7.68
C PRO A 132 14.01 -19.80 6.27
N PRO A 133 15.06 -19.48 5.47
CA PRO A 133 14.94 -18.87 4.15
C PRO A 133 13.99 -19.60 3.19
N LYS A 134 13.90 -20.93 3.31
CA LYS A 134 13.05 -21.77 2.45
C LYS A 134 11.55 -21.44 2.54
N ILE A 135 11.06 -20.97 3.69
CA ILE A 135 9.64 -20.67 3.93
C ILE A 135 9.40 -19.19 4.23
N GLN A 136 10.46 -18.39 4.28
CA GLN A 136 10.41 -16.97 4.63
C GLN A 136 9.50 -16.16 3.69
N GLY A 137 9.48 -16.50 2.39
CA GLY A 137 8.59 -15.86 1.42
C GLY A 137 7.11 -16.07 1.73
N VAL A 138 6.73 -17.28 2.13
CA VAL A 138 5.34 -17.60 2.54
C VAL A 138 4.97 -16.84 3.82
N VAL A 139 5.88 -16.81 4.78
CA VAL A 139 5.67 -16.09 6.07
C VAL A 139 5.50 -14.59 5.84
N MET A 140 6.36 -13.99 5.02
CA MET A 140 6.24 -12.57 4.65
C MET A 140 4.97 -12.29 3.83
N GLY A 141 4.55 -13.25 3.00
CA GLY A 141 3.27 -13.18 2.30
C GLY A 141 2.07 -13.20 3.24
N LEU A 142 2.10 -14.06 4.26
CA LEU A 142 1.06 -14.11 5.30
C LEU A 142 1.03 -12.83 6.13
N ALA A 143 2.17 -12.34 6.58
CA ALA A 143 2.25 -11.05 7.28
C ALA A 143 1.77 -9.90 6.38
N GLY A 144 2.14 -9.91 5.10
CA GLY A 144 1.75 -8.91 4.10
C GLY A 144 0.27 -8.98 3.67
N ALA A 145 -0.44 -10.06 3.96
CA ALA A 145 -1.88 -10.17 3.72
C ALA A 145 -2.71 -9.20 4.58
N GLY A 146 -2.11 -8.57 5.60
CA GLY A 146 -2.71 -7.47 6.36
C GLY A 146 -3.10 -6.23 5.54
N ASN A 147 -2.80 -6.18 4.23
CA ASN A 147 -3.40 -5.19 3.32
C ASN A 147 -4.95 -5.26 3.28
N ILE A 148 -5.55 -6.32 3.79
CA ILE A 148 -7.02 -6.47 3.85
C ILE A 148 -7.66 -5.45 4.81
N GLY A 149 -6.90 -4.87 5.74
CA GLY A 149 -7.35 -3.78 6.60
C GLY A 149 -7.95 -2.59 5.84
N VAL A 150 -7.45 -2.29 4.63
CA VAL A 150 -8.01 -1.23 3.77
C VAL A 150 -9.44 -1.58 3.32
N VAL A 151 -9.76 -2.85 3.15
CA VAL A 151 -11.13 -3.31 2.81
C VAL A 151 -12.07 -3.05 3.98
N LEU A 152 -11.62 -3.39 5.21
CA LEU A 152 -12.40 -3.15 6.43
C LEU A 152 -12.65 -1.66 6.64
N ASP A 153 -11.64 -0.82 6.41
CA ASP A 153 -11.76 0.62 6.46
C ASP A 153 -12.80 1.15 5.48
N SER A 154 -12.71 0.74 4.22
CA SER A 154 -13.66 1.15 3.17
C SER A 154 -15.11 0.75 3.47
N LEU A 155 -15.32 -0.40 4.13
CA LEU A 155 -16.66 -0.86 4.52
C LEU A 155 -17.18 -0.18 5.78
N LEU A 156 -16.34 -0.02 6.80
CA LEU A 156 -16.77 0.39 8.13
C LEU A 156 -16.76 1.91 8.31
N ALA A 157 -15.72 2.60 7.83
CA ALA A 157 -15.55 4.02 8.12
C ALA A 157 -16.70 4.90 7.60
N PRO A 158 -17.22 4.74 6.34
CA PRO A 158 -18.35 5.52 5.88
C PRO A 158 -19.65 5.25 6.65
N ARG A 159 -19.89 3.98 7.04
CA ARG A 159 -21.08 3.58 7.82
C ARG A 159 -21.05 4.16 9.23
N LEU A 160 -19.90 4.05 9.89
CA LEU A 160 -19.71 4.63 11.22
C LEU A 160 -19.81 6.16 11.17
N ALA A 161 -19.29 6.77 10.11
CA ALA A 161 -19.38 8.22 9.93
C ALA A 161 -20.82 8.69 9.67
N GLU A 162 -21.63 7.93 8.95
CA GLU A 162 -23.05 8.22 8.73
C GLU A 162 -23.86 8.10 10.03
N ALA A 163 -23.60 7.05 10.83
CA ALA A 163 -24.35 6.76 12.04
C ALA A 163 -23.94 7.66 13.23
N PHE A 164 -22.64 7.98 13.37
CA PHE A 164 -22.09 8.60 14.57
C PHE A 164 -21.31 9.89 14.28
N GLY A 165 -21.19 10.29 13.02
CA GLY A 165 -20.32 11.39 12.59
C GLY A 165 -18.87 10.94 12.36
N TRP A 166 -18.21 11.52 11.34
CA TRP A 166 -16.86 11.13 10.91
C TRP A 166 -15.80 11.30 12.02
N LYS A 167 -15.95 12.28 12.90
CA LYS A 167 -15.05 12.52 14.03
C LYS A 167 -14.97 11.30 14.96
N ASN A 168 -16.11 10.66 15.23
CA ASN A 168 -16.19 9.51 16.14
C ASN A 168 -15.58 8.23 15.54
N VAL A 169 -15.40 8.15 14.23
CA VAL A 169 -14.68 7.04 13.59
C VAL A 169 -13.25 6.92 14.13
N PHE A 170 -12.57 8.04 14.34
CA PHE A 170 -11.23 8.04 14.96
C PHE A 170 -11.27 7.51 16.40
N GLY A 171 -12.32 7.85 17.15
CA GLY A 171 -12.54 7.30 18.50
C GLY A 171 -12.80 5.80 18.50
N PHE A 172 -13.64 5.30 17.61
CA PHE A 172 -13.87 3.86 17.45
C PHE A 172 -12.61 3.11 17.04
N ALA A 173 -11.75 3.70 16.21
CA ALA A 173 -10.48 3.11 15.82
C ALA A 173 -9.48 2.98 16.99
N LEU A 174 -9.61 3.77 18.07
CA LEU A 174 -8.75 3.65 19.25
C LEU A 174 -8.92 2.31 19.95
N VAL A 175 -10.11 1.73 19.97
CA VAL A 175 -10.37 0.45 20.64
C VAL A 175 -9.52 -0.68 20.03
N PRO A 176 -9.61 -0.98 18.72
CA PRO A 176 -8.74 -1.97 18.11
C PRO A 176 -7.27 -1.53 18.11
N ALA A 177 -6.95 -0.22 18.06
CA ALA A 177 -5.58 0.28 18.16
C ALA A 177 -4.91 -0.14 19.47
N PHE A 178 -5.58 0.07 20.61
CA PHE A 178 -5.07 -0.35 21.91
C PHE A 178 -5.00 -1.87 22.04
N LEU A 179 -6.03 -2.59 21.56
CA LEU A 179 -6.02 -4.04 21.57
C LEU A 179 -4.83 -4.61 20.79
N VAL A 180 -4.61 -4.13 19.58
CA VAL A 180 -3.49 -4.55 18.75
C VAL A 180 -2.15 -4.16 19.40
N LEU A 181 -2.04 -2.97 20.00
CA LEU A 181 -0.84 -2.56 20.72
C LEU A 181 -0.53 -3.50 21.88
N VAL A 182 -1.52 -3.83 22.70
CA VAL A 182 -1.35 -4.75 23.85
C VAL A 182 -0.96 -6.14 23.38
N VAL A 183 -1.66 -6.69 22.39
CA VAL A 183 -1.34 -8.02 21.82
C VAL A 183 0.06 -8.00 21.22
N TYR A 184 0.40 -6.97 20.44
CA TYR A 184 1.71 -6.84 19.81
C TYR A 184 2.82 -6.73 20.86
N ALA A 185 2.63 -5.89 21.88
CA ALA A 185 3.62 -5.71 22.96
C ALA A 185 3.79 -6.97 23.82
N ALA A 186 2.70 -7.71 24.08
CA ALA A 186 2.76 -8.91 24.92
C ALA A 186 3.32 -10.14 24.18
N VAL A 187 2.94 -10.32 22.93
CA VAL A 187 3.12 -11.58 22.20
C VAL A 187 4.33 -11.52 21.26
N SER A 188 4.63 -10.36 20.64
CA SER A 188 5.73 -10.26 19.70
C SER A 188 7.09 -10.32 20.41
N LYS A 189 8.04 -10.99 19.76
CA LYS A 189 9.43 -11.11 20.23
C LYS A 189 10.39 -10.70 19.13
N GLU A 190 11.57 -10.23 19.54
CA GLU A 190 12.67 -10.05 18.59
C GLU A 190 13.17 -11.40 18.12
N ALA A 191 13.47 -11.51 16.83
CA ALA A 191 14.06 -12.72 16.28
C ALA A 191 15.49 -12.89 16.79
N PRO A 192 15.93 -14.13 17.04
CA PRO A 192 17.31 -14.40 17.43
C PRO A 192 18.29 -14.05 16.30
N GLY A 193 19.50 -13.62 16.67
CA GLY A 193 20.58 -13.27 15.76
C GLY A 193 20.87 -11.79 15.69
N GLU A 194 22.05 -11.46 15.18
CA GLU A 194 22.50 -10.08 15.01
C GLU A 194 21.73 -9.40 13.87
N VAL A 195 21.27 -8.18 14.11
CA VAL A 195 20.67 -7.33 13.10
C VAL A 195 21.76 -6.48 12.47
N LYS A 196 22.03 -6.65 11.19
CA LYS A 196 22.94 -5.79 10.46
C LYS A 196 22.38 -4.37 10.45
N GLN A 197 23.07 -3.46 11.14
CA GLN A 197 22.66 -2.06 11.16
C GLN A 197 22.86 -1.43 9.77
N ARG A 198 21.79 -0.97 9.17
CA ARG A 198 21.80 -0.26 7.90
C ARG A 198 22.00 1.23 8.14
N LYS A 199 22.66 1.87 7.17
CA LYS A 199 22.86 3.32 7.14
C LYS A 199 22.09 3.92 5.95
N ILE A 200 21.82 5.21 6.01
CA ILE A 200 21.22 5.94 4.86
C ILE A 200 22.12 5.81 3.62
N SER A 201 23.44 5.74 3.82
CA SER A 201 24.39 5.51 2.73
C SER A 201 24.15 4.23 1.94
N ASP A 202 23.63 3.18 2.58
CA ASP A 202 23.36 1.89 1.93
C ASP A 202 22.19 2.04 0.95
N TYR A 203 21.15 2.79 1.34
CA TYR A 203 20.03 3.15 0.46
C TYR A 203 20.51 4.00 -0.73
N LEU A 204 21.35 5.02 -0.47
CA LEU A 204 21.90 5.89 -1.52
C LEU A 204 22.81 5.13 -2.47
N THR A 205 23.53 4.12 -1.99
CA THR A 205 24.38 3.28 -2.84
C THR A 205 23.54 2.44 -3.79
N LEU A 206 22.45 1.85 -3.32
CA LEU A 206 21.54 1.07 -4.16
C LEU A 206 20.78 1.95 -5.17
N LEU A 207 20.48 3.20 -4.82
CA LEU A 207 19.91 4.15 -5.77
C LEU A 207 20.83 4.52 -6.93
N LYS A 208 22.13 4.17 -6.89
CA LYS A 208 23.03 4.30 -8.06
C LYS A 208 22.86 3.16 -9.06
N ASP A 209 22.22 2.06 -8.67
CA ASP A 209 21.94 0.93 -9.57
C ASP A 209 20.76 1.28 -10.50
N PRO A 210 20.94 1.25 -11.83
CA PRO A 210 19.84 1.53 -12.76
C PRO A 210 18.66 0.58 -12.63
N ASP A 211 18.88 -0.66 -12.20
CA ASP A 211 17.79 -1.62 -12.00
C ASP A 211 16.93 -1.25 -10.79
N ALA A 212 17.52 -0.63 -9.75
CA ALA A 212 16.76 -0.14 -8.60
C ALA A 212 15.71 0.90 -9.02
N HIS A 213 16.06 1.83 -9.93
CA HIS A 213 15.11 2.82 -10.46
C HIS A 213 13.96 2.15 -11.22
N TRP A 214 14.25 1.13 -12.03
CA TRP A 214 13.21 0.40 -12.76
C TRP A 214 12.26 -0.33 -11.81
N PHE A 215 12.77 -1.00 -10.77
CA PHE A 215 11.93 -1.65 -9.78
C PHE A 215 11.08 -0.64 -8.99
N CYS A 216 11.65 0.50 -8.59
CA CYS A 216 10.89 1.59 -7.98
C CYS A 216 9.78 2.09 -8.92
N PHE A 217 10.08 2.31 -10.19
CA PHE A 217 9.12 2.78 -11.18
C PHE A 217 7.99 1.77 -11.41
N TYR A 218 8.29 0.49 -11.57
CA TYR A 218 7.24 -0.52 -11.72
C TYR A 218 6.35 -0.60 -10.47
N TYR A 219 6.92 -0.48 -9.30
CA TYR A 219 6.13 -0.52 -8.08
C TYR A 219 5.37 0.80 -7.82
N THR A 220 5.89 1.93 -8.30
CA THR A 220 5.17 3.21 -8.36
C THR A 220 3.85 3.05 -9.11
N ILE A 221 3.83 2.30 -10.19
CA ILE A 221 2.61 2.08 -10.97
C ILE A 221 1.74 1.01 -10.32
N SER A 222 2.29 -0.15 -9.96
CA SER A 222 1.49 -1.27 -9.46
C SER A 222 0.92 -1.01 -8.07
N PHE A 223 1.77 -0.77 -7.06
CA PHE A 223 1.30 -0.50 -5.71
C PHE A 223 0.77 0.93 -5.56
N GLY A 224 1.44 1.89 -6.20
CA GLY A 224 0.97 3.27 -6.22
C GLY A 224 -0.42 3.39 -6.85
N GLY A 225 -0.63 2.73 -7.99
CA GLY A 225 -1.96 2.65 -8.60
C GLY A 225 -2.99 2.03 -7.68
N PHE A 226 -2.67 0.89 -7.08
CA PHE A 226 -3.55 0.19 -6.14
C PHE A 226 -3.94 1.07 -4.95
N VAL A 227 -2.97 1.63 -4.22
CA VAL A 227 -3.28 2.42 -3.00
C VAL A 227 -3.87 3.80 -3.33
N GLY A 228 -3.43 4.43 -4.42
CA GLY A 228 -3.99 5.70 -4.87
C GLY A 228 -5.45 5.59 -5.28
N LEU A 229 -5.82 4.53 -6.01
CA LEU A 229 -7.21 4.22 -6.33
C LEU A 229 -8.02 3.92 -5.06
N ALA A 230 -7.53 3.02 -4.20
CA ALA A 230 -8.21 2.66 -2.96
C ALA A 230 -8.55 3.89 -2.10
N SER A 231 -7.63 4.83 -1.97
CA SER A 231 -7.84 6.07 -1.21
C SER A 231 -8.76 7.07 -1.90
N SER A 232 -9.01 6.93 -3.22
CA SER A 232 -9.78 7.89 -4.02
C SER A 232 -11.17 7.40 -4.40
N TYR A 233 -11.45 6.11 -4.29
CA TYR A 233 -12.70 5.53 -4.82
C TYR A 233 -13.96 6.16 -4.23
N VAL A 234 -14.03 6.40 -2.92
CA VAL A 234 -15.22 7.00 -2.30
C VAL A 234 -15.46 8.42 -2.83
N LEU A 235 -14.39 9.22 -2.95
CA LEU A 235 -14.47 10.57 -3.54
C LEU A 235 -14.89 10.51 -5.01
N TYR A 236 -14.34 9.57 -5.76
CA TYR A 236 -14.66 9.38 -7.17
C TYR A 236 -16.13 8.99 -7.38
N PHE A 237 -16.58 7.91 -6.74
CA PHE A 237 -17.95 7.42 -6.93
C PHE A 237 -18.99 8.43 -6.45
N LYS A 238 -18.70 9.18 -5.39
CA LYS A 238 -19.55 10.28 -4.97
C LYS A 238 -19.52 11.45 -5.94
N GLY A 239 -18.34 11.88 -6.36
CA GLY A 239 -18.17 13.06 -7.23
C GLY A 239 -18.58 12.87 -8.68
N GLU A 240 -18.58 11.63 -9.19
CA GLU A 240 -18.90 11.32 -10.58
C GLU A 240 -20.31 10.76 -10.75
N PHE A 241 -20.77 9.94 -9.80
CA PHE A 241 -22.06 9.24 -9.89
C PHE A 241 -23.06 9.64 -8.79
N GLY A 242 -22.71 10.57 -7.91
CA GLY A 242 -23.60 11.03 -6.85
C GLY A 242 -23.90 9.99 -5.77
N LEU A 243 -23.08 8.92 -5.65
CA LEU A 243 -23.33 7.87 -4.67
C LEU A 243 -23.15 8.38 -3.24
N SER A 244 -23.88 7.77 -2.28
CA SER A 244 -23.62 7.99 -0.88
C SER A 244 -22.20 7.50 -0.51
N PRO A 245 -21.55 8.08 0.51
CA PRO A 245 -20.25 7.59 0.97
C PRO A 245 -20.24 6.11 1.33
N VAL A 246 -21.36 5.57 1.82
CA VAL A 246 -21.50 4.15 2.16
C VAL A 246 -21.44 3.27 0.90
N HIS A 247 -22.24 3.57 -0.13
CA HIS A 247 -22.17 2.82 -1.39
C HIS A 247 -20.82 2.98 -2.09
N GLY A 248 -20.25 4.20 -2.07
CA GLY A 248 -18.88 4.42 -2.54
C GLY A 248 -17.85 3.57 -1.80
N GLY A 249 -18.03 3.40 -0.49
CA GLY A 249 -17.22 2.54 0.37
C GLY A 249 -17.35 1.05 0.02
N ASP A 250 -18.55 0.56 -0.29
CA ASP A 250 -18.78 -0.82 -0.74
C ASP A 250 -18.04 -1.11 -2.05
N PHE A 251 -18.10 -0.19 -2.99
CA PHE A 251 -17.40 -0.32 -4.28
C PHE A 251 -15.88 -0.23 -4.10
N ALA A 252 -15.42 0.69 -3.24
CA ALA A 252 -14.01 0.79 -2.87
C ALA A 252 -13.51 -0.52 -2.24
N ALA A 253 -14.28 -1.09 -1.31
CA ALA A 253 -13.95 -2.35 -0.66
C ALA A 253 -13.86 -3.51 -1.66
N LEU A 254 -14.80 -3.62 -2.59
CA LEU A 254 -14.77 -4.65 -3.64
C LEU A 254 -13.52 -4.53 -4.51
N CYS A 255 -13.24 -3.34 -5.03
CA CYS A 255 -12.06 -3.10 -5.88
C CYS A 255 -10.75 -3.38 -5.12
N THR A 256 -10.65 -2.91 -3.88
CA THR A 256 -9.47 -3.09 -3.03
C THR A 256 -9.28 -4.54 -2.63
N PHE A 257 -10.37 -5.25 -2.28
CA PHE A 257 -10.32 -6.68 -1.98
C PHE A 257 -9.77 -7.49 -3.16
N VAL A 258 -10.29 -7.25 -4.36
CA VAL A 258 -9.81 -7.94 -5.55
C VAL A 258 -8.32 -7.66 -5.77
N GLY A 259 -7.87 -6.41 -5.66
CA GLY A 259 -6.46 -6.05 -5.81
C GLY A 259 -5.56 -6.73 -4.76
N ALA A 260 -5.98 -6.76 -3.50
CA ALA A 260 -5.23 -7.41 -2.43
C ALA A 260 -5.19 -8.93 -2.59
N PHE A 261 -6.35 -9.54 -2.90
CA PHE A 261 -6.49 -10.99 -3.06
C PHE A 261 -5.70 -11.54 -4.26
N PHE A 262 -5.66 -10.81 -5.37
CA PHE A 262 -4.95 -11.26 -6.58
C PHE A 262 -3.44 -11.02 -6.55
N ARG A 263 -2.90 -10.36 -5.53
CA ARG A 263 -1.45 -10.15 -5.38
C ARG A 263 -0.65 -11.46 -5.33
N PRO A 264 -1.00 -12.48 -4.51
CA PRO A 264 -0.33 -13.78 -4.52
C PRO A 264 -0.48 -14.51 -5.86
N VAL A 265 -1.64 -14.39 -6.52
CA VAL A 265 -1.90 -14.98 -7.83
C VAL A 265 -0.94 -14.41 -8.88
N GLY A 266 -0.71 -13.09 -8.85
CA GLY A 266 0.25 -12.42 -9.74
C GLY A 266 1.68 -12.90 -9.53
N GLY A 267 2.10 -13.12 -8.28
CA GLY A 267 3.39 -13.71 -7.94
C GLY A 267 3.54 -15.13 -8.48
N ALA A 268 2.54 -15.98 -8.25
CA ALA A 268 2.51 -17.35 -8.77
C ALA A 268 2.53 -17.39 -10.31
N THR A 269 1.76 -16.53 -10.97
CA THR A 269 1.80 -16.39 -12.43
C THR A 269 3.19 -15.98 -12.92
N ALA A 270 3.86 -15.06 -12.20
CA ALA A 270 5.22 -14.65 -12.54
C ALA A 270 6.24 -15.78 -12.35
N ASP A 271 6.03 -16.67 -11.39
CA ASP A 271 6.85 -17.88 -11.21
C ASP A 271 6.68 -18.88 -12.35
N GLU A 272 5.50 -18.94 -12.98
CA GLU A 272 5.22 -19.87 -14.09
C GLU A 272 5.71 -19.34 -15.45
N ILE A 273 5.27 -18.14 -15.83
CA ILE A 273 5.49 -17.60 -17.19
C ILE A 273 6.62 -16.57 -17.28
N GLY A 274 7.22 -16.22 -16.12
CA GLY A 274 8.27 -15.21 -15.97
C GLY A 274 7.72 -13.84 -15.60
N GLY A 275 8.47 -13.13 -14.72
CA GLY A 275 8.03 -11.86 -14.16
C GLY A 275 7.85 -10.75 -15.20
N ILE A 276 8.75 -10.63 -16.18
CA ILE A 276 8.65 -9.62 -17.24
C ILE A 276 7.37 -9.83 -18.07
N ARG A 277 7.08 -11.06 -18.50
CA ARG A 277 5.86 -11.36 -19.29
C ARG A 277 4.59 -11.07 -18.49
N SER A 278 4.61 -11.38 -17.20
CA SER A 278 3.51 -11.13 -16.29
C SER A 278 3.24 -9.64 -16.16
N LEU A 279 4.28 -8.82 -15.90
CA LEU A 279 4.16 -7.37 -15.79
C LEU A 279 3.64 -6.73 -17.09
N TYR A 280 4.09 -7.20 -18.27
CA TYR A 280 3.55 -6.73 -19.55
C TYR A 280 2.02 -6.89 -19.62
N ARG A 281 1.52 -8.08 -19.29
CA ARG A 281 0.08 -8.37 -19.35
C ARG A 281 -0.69 -7.56 -18.33
N PHE A 282 -0.19 -7.47 -17.10
CA PHE A 282 -0.89 -6.78 -16.02
C PHE A 282 -0.94 -5.27 -16.25
N TYR A 283 0.14 -4.63 -16.68
CA TYR A 283 0.12 -3.19 -17.01
C TYR A 283 -0.72 -2.89 -18.25
N LEU A 284 -0.73 -3.77 -19.25
CA LEU A 284 -1.60 -3.61 -20.41
C LEU A 284 -3.08 -3.63 -20.00
N VAL A 285 -3.49 -4.63 -19.23
CA VAL A 285 -4.87 -4.75 -18.78
C VAL A 285 -5.26 -3.58 -17.87
N ALA A 286 -4.40 -3.20 -16.91
CA ALA A 286 -4.65 -2.07 -16.03
C ALA A 286 -4.77 -0.76 -16.81
N GLY A 287 -3.86 -0.49 -17.74
CA GLY A 287 -3.88 0.72 -18.58
C GLY A 287 -5.12 0.81 -19.45
N LEU A 288 -5.49 -0.28 -20.13
CA LEU A 288 -6.71 -0.32 -20.94
C LEU A 288 -7.98 -0.16 -20.10
N ALA A 289 -8.05 -0.82 -18.93
CA ALA A 289 -9.18 -0.68 -18.03
C ALA A 289 -9.34 0.76 -17.51
N LEU A 290 -8.22 1.44 -17.17
CA LEU A 290 -8.24 2.83 -16.72
C LEU A 290 -8.64 3.80 -17.85
N ILE A 291 -8.18 3.58 -19.09
CA ILE A 291 -8.63 4.37 -20.25
C ILE A 291 -10.13 4.18 -20.46
N ALA A 292 -10.60 2.95 -20.46
CA ALA A 292 -12.01 2.65 -20.64
C ALA A 292 -12.87 3.28 -19.52
N ALA A 293 -12.41 3.19 -18.25
CA ALA A 293 -13.08 3.83 -17.12
C ALA A 293 -13.11 5.37 -17.23
N ALA A 294 -12.08 5.97 -17.82
CA ALA A 294 -12.05 7.41 -18.06
C ALA A 294 -13.04 7.86 -19.16
N LEU A 295 -13.29 7.02 -20.17
CA LEU A 295 -14.08 7.36 -21.34
C LEU A 295 -15.56 6.95 -21.25
N ILE A 296 -15.88 5.93 -20.44
CA ILE A 296 -17.21 5.36 -20.32
C ILE A 296 -17.87 5.89 -19.05
N HIS A 297 -18.94 6.65 -19.20
CA HIS A 297 -19.72 7.19 -18.07
C HIS A 297 -20.95 6.30 -17.78
N ASN A 298 -20.67 5.10 -17.23
CA ASN A 298 -21.69 4.15 -16.77
C ASN A 298 -21.20 3.49 -15.47
N LEU A 299 -21.99 3.56 -14.41
CA LEU A 299 -21.61 3.11 -13.08
C LEU A 299 -21.19 1.62 -13.03
N ALA A 300 -22.02 0.74 -13.59
CA ALA A 300 -21.76 -0.70 -13.57
C ALA A 300 -20.50 -1.07 -14.37
N VAL A 301 -20.32 -0.45 -15.53
CA VAL A 301 -19.15 -0.64 -16.38
C VAL A 301 -17.90 -0.10 -15.69
N ASN A 302 -17.99 1.10 -15.10
CA ASN A 302 -16.87 1.70 -14.36
C ASN A 302 -16.45 0.83 -13.18
N LEU A 303 -17.41 0.32 -12.39
CA LEU A 303 -17.12 -0.60 -11.29
C LEU A 303 -16.38 -1.85 -11.79
N ALA A 304 -16.87 -2.48 -12.85
CA ALA A 304 -16.23 -3.65 -13.44
C ALA A 304 -14.81 -3.34 -13.93
N LEU A 305 -14.62 -2.20 -14.58
CA LEU A 305 -13.29 -1.75 -15.05
C LEU A 305 -12.33 -1.46 -13.90
N PHE A 306 -12.79 -0.85 -12.80
CA PHE A 306 -11.95 -0.65 -11.62
C PHE A 306 -11.63 -1.94 -10.88
N VAL A 307 -12.55 -2.91 -10.84
CA VAL A 307 -12.27 -4.26 -10.34
C VAL A 307 -11.15 -4.92 -11.15
N VAL A 308 -11.21 -4.84 -12.48
CA VAL A 308 -10.19 -5.37 -13.39
C VAL A 308 -8.86 -4.61 -13.21
N ALA A 309 -8.89 -3.28 -13.15
CA ALA A 309 -7.69 -2.46 -12.95
C ALA A 309 -7.02 -2.77 -11.61
N SER A 310 -7.79 -2.79 -10.50
CA SER A 310 -7.26 -3.11 -9.17
C SER A 310 -6.70 -4.52 -9.09
N GLY A 311 -7.39 -5.50 -9.67
CA GLY A 311 -6.90 -6.89 -9.75
C GLY A 311 -5.59 -6.99 -10.52
N SER A 312 -5.50 -6.33 -11.68
CA SER A 312 -4.29 -6.32 -12.51
C SER A 312 -3.12 -5.62 -11.81
N LEU A 313 -3.36 -4.48 -11.15
CA LEU A 313 -2.34 -3.77 -10.36
C LEU A 313 -1.90 -4.62 -9.15
N GLY A 314 -2.83 -5.30 -8.50
CA GLY A 314 -2.53 -6.26 -7.43
C GLY A 314 -1.64 -7.42 -7.92
N MET A 315 -1.97 -8.01 -9.06
CA MET A 315 -1.13 -9.05 -9.69
C MET A 315 0.26 -8.51 -10.06
N ALA A 316 0.34 -7.29 -10.59
CA ALA A 316 1.62 -6.63 -10.90
C ALA A 316 2.47 -6.43 -9.63
N ASN A 317 1.86 -6.12 -8.48
CA ASN A 317 2.56 -6.06 -7.19
C ASN A 317 3.27 -7.37 -6.87
N GLY A 318 2.58 -8.49 -7.04
CA GLY A 318 3.14 -9.83 -6.84
C GLY A 318 4.31 -10.11 -7.77
N ALA A 319 4.16 -9.77 -9.05
CA ALA A 319 5.19 -9.99 -10.08
C ALA A 319 6.45 -9.14 -9.84
N VAL A 320 6.33 -7.89 -9.37
CA VAL A 320 7.50 -7.07 -8.99
C VAL A 320 8.27 -7.72 -7.87
N PHE A 321 7.58 -8.22 -6.82
CA PHE A 321 8.23 -8.88 -5.68
C PHE A 321 8.73 -10.30 -5.99
N GLN A 322 8.28 -10.90 -7.08
CA GLN A 322 8.86 -12.13 -7.61
C GLN A 322 10.23 -11.86 -8.29
N LEU A 323 10.36 -10.76 -9.03
CA LEU A 323 11.60 -10.39 -9.70
C LEU A 323 12.66 -9.79 -8.75
N LEU A 324 12.24 -9.01 -7.76
CA LEU A 324 13.12 -8.23 -6.89
C LEU A 324 14.19 -9.07 -6.18
N PRO A 325 13.89 -10.20 -5.49
CA PRO A 325 14.90 -11.02 -4.83
C PRO A 325 15.83 -11.72 -5.82
N GLN A 326 15.40 -11.97 -7.05
CA GLN A 326 16.26 -12.58 -8.08
C GLN A 326 17.39 -11.62 -8.50
N ARG A 327 17.11 -10.32 -8.53
CA ARG A 327 18.11 -9.30 -8.87
C ARG A 327 18.93 -8.84 -7.66
N PHE A 328 18.29 -8.64 -6.52
CA PHE A 328 18.89 -8.02 -5.33
C PHE A 328 18.97 -8.99 -4.14
N HIS A 329 19.37 -10.24 -4.39
CA HIS A 329 19.36 -11.31 -3.38
C HIS A 329 20.14 -10.97 -2.09
N ARG A 330 21.19 -10.13 -2.15
CA ARG A 330 21.99 -9.68 -0.99
C ARG A 330 21.35 -8.51 -0.24
N ASP A 331 20.55 -7.68 -0.94
CA ASP A 331 20.04 -6.41 -0.46
C ASP A 331 18.51 -6.33 -0.51
N VAL A 332 17.83 -7.49 -0.50
CA VAL A 332 16.35 -7.60 -0.60
C VAL A 332 15.64 -6.67 0.39
N GLY A 333 16.12 -6.60 1.63
CA GLY A 333 15.47 -5.78 2.67
C GLY A 333 15.54 -4.27 2.38
N ILE A 334 16.70 -3.76 1.90
CA ILE A 334 16.85 -2.34 1.54
C ILE A 334 16.02 -2.05 0.29
N MET A 335 16.10 -2.92 -0.71
CA MET A 335 15.36 -2.77 -1.95
C MET A 335 13.84 -2.84 -1.73
N THR A 336 13.37 -3.70 -0.83
CA THR A 336 11.94 -3.74 -0.44
C THR A 336 11.50 -2.39 0.16
N GLY A 337 12.36 -1.76 0.96
CA GLY A 337 12.11 -0.42 1.51
C GLY A 337 12.04 0.66 0.42
N LEU A 338 13.04 0.69 -0.49
CA LEU A 338 13.12 1.65 -1.59
C LEU A 338 11.96 1.50 -2.57
N VAL A 339 11.70 0.28 -3.01
CA VAL A 339 10.59 -0.04 -3.92
C VAL A 339 9.25 0.30 -3.27
N GLY A 340 9.11 -0.02 -1.98
CA GLY A 340 7.91 0.37 -1.21
C GLY A 340 7.73 1.88 -1.08
N ALA A 341 8.80 2.65 -0.95
CA ALA A 341 8.75 4.11 -0.96
C ALA A 341 8.33 4.64 -2.35
N GLY A 342 8.90 4.08 -3.43
CA GLY A 342 8.47 4.38 -4.80
C GLY A 342 6.97 4.16 -5.00
N GLY A 343 6.44 3.04 -4.50
CA GLY A 343 5.00 2.77 -4.53
C GLY A 343 4.16 3.81 -3.80
N GLY A 344 4.63 4.29 -2.65
CA GLY A 344 3.94 5.38 -1.94
C GLY A 344 3.96 6.71 -2.71
N VAL A 345 5.07 7.04 -3.39
CA VAL A 345 5.13 8.21 -4.30
C VAL A 345 4.10 8.09 -5.41
N GLY A 346 3.95 6.89 -6.00
CA GLY A 346 2.95 6.65 -7.03
C GLY A 346 1.50 6.81 -6.55
N GLY A 347 1.22 6.32 -5.34
CA GLY A 347 -0.10 6.46 -4.73
C GLY A 347 -0.45 7.91 -4.39
N PHE A 348 0.51 8.66 -3.87
CA PHE A 348 0.37 10.10 -3.68
C PHE A 348 0.08 10.80 -5.01
N TYR A 349 0.90 10.51 -6.03
CA TYR A 349 0.71 11.10 -7.35
C TYR A 349 -0.69 10.84 -7.90
N LEU A 350 -1.16 9.58 -7.88
CA LEU A 350 -2.48 9.26 -8.44
C LEU A 350 -3.60 9.94 -7.65
N ALA A 351 -3.63 9.80 -6.33
CA ALA A 351 -4.70 10.36 -5.51
C ALA A 351 -4.75 11.90 -5.59
N SER A 352 -3.60 12.58 -5.58
CA SER A 352 -3.55 14.03 -5.75
C SER A 352 -3.94 14.45 -7.17
N SER A 353 -3.44 13.76 -8.21
CA SER A 353 -3.74 14.09 -9.61
C SER A 353 -5.23 13.97 -9.93
N LEU A 354 -5.94 13.03 -9.33
CA LEU A 354 -7.40 12.91 -9.46
C LEU A 354 -8.11 14.12 -8.87
N GLY A 355 -7.69 14.60 -7.69
CA GLY A 355 -8.22 15.81 -7.08
C GLY A 355 -7.96 17.06 -7.93
N PHE A 356 -6.71 17.25 -8.38
CA PHE A 356 -6.34 18.36 -9.28
C PHE A 356 -7.09 18.30 -10.62
N SER A 357 -7.20 17.10 -11.22
CA SER A 357 -7.95 16.90 -12.45
C SER A 357 -9.40 17.36 -12.28
N LYS A 358 -10.08 16.94 -11.21
CA LYS A 358 -11.46 17.32 -10.92
C LYS A 358 -11.61 18.82 -10.68
N GLY A 359 -10.66 19.44 -9.97
CA GLY A 359 -10.71 20.87 -9.66
C GLY A 359 -10.47 21.76 -10.88
N ILE A 360 -9.50 21.41 -11.73
CA ILE A 360 -9.14 22.22 -12.90
C ILE A 360 -10.09 22.00 -14.09
N THR A 361 -10.48 20.75 -14.35
CA THR A 361 -11.24 20.40 -15.55
C THR A 361 -12.71 20.05 -15.29
N GLY A 362 -13.10 19.94 -14.04
CA GLY A 362 -14.43 19.45 -13.65
C GLY A 362 -14.56 17.91 -13.77
N SER A 363 -13.53 17.19 -14.20
CA SER A 363 -13.56 15.75 -14.46
C SER A 363 -12.37 15.01 -13.87
N TYR A 364 -12.54 13.75 -13.49
CA TYR A 364 -11.45 12.85 -13.10
C TYR A 364 -10.72 12.24 -14.31
N GLN A 365 -11.28 12.36 -15.50
CA GLN A 365 -10.79 11.74 -16.73
C GLN A 365 -9.31 12.01 -17.02
N PRO A 366 -8.79 13.25 -17.00
CA PRO A 366 -7.37 13.49 -17.25
C PRO A 366 -6.45 12.76 -16.28
N GLY A 367 -6.80 12.69 -14.98
CA GLY A 367 -6.03 11.99 -13.98
C GLY A 367 -5.89 10.49 -14.29
N PHE A 368 -6.97 9.82 -14.67
CA PHE A 368 -6.92 8.42 -15.09
C PHE A 368 -6.14 8.20 -16.38
N LEU A 369 -6.29 9.07 -17.38
CA LEU A 369 -5.58 8.96 -18.66
C LEU A 369 -4.06 9.14 -18.48
N ILE A 370 -3.65 10.09 -17.64
CA ILE A 370 -2.24 10.28 -17.31
C ILE A 370 -1.69 9.05 -16.60
N PHE A 371 -2.42 8.51 -15.61
CA PHE A 371 -1.94 7.31 -14.92
C PHE A 371 -1.93 6.07 -15.83
N ALA A 372 -2.90 5.92 -16.72
CA ALA A 372 -2.90 4.87 -17.73
C ALA A 372 -1.69 4.99 -18.66
N SER A 373 -1.28 6.21 -19.05
CA SER A 373 -0.07 6.42 -19.85
C SER A 373 1.20 5.93 -19.14
N LEU A 374 1.27 6.03 -17.81
CA LEU A 374 2.37 5.47 -17.03
C LEU A 374 2.41 3.93 -17.08
N CYS A 375 1.25 3.26 -17.15
CA CYS A 375 1.19 1.81 -17.37
C CYS A 375 1.83 1.43 -18.72
N PHE A 376 1.55 2.18 -19.78
CA PHE A 376 2.16 1.94 -21.09
C PHE A 376 3.64 2.32 -21.11
N LEU A 377 4.03 3.37 -20.38
CA LEU A 377 5.45 3.71 -20.21
C LEU A 377 6.22 2.59 -19.49
N ALA A 378 5.58 1.91 -18.53
CA ALA A 378 6.17 0.73 -17.89
C ALA A 378 6.37 -0.42 -18.88
N ILE A 379 5.44 -0.64 -19.78
CA ILE A 379 5.57 -1.62 -20.86
C ILE A 379 6.75 -1.29 -21.77
N VAL A 380 6.88 -0.02 -22.17
CA VAL A 380 8.06 0.44 -22.94
C VAL A 380 9.33 0.22 -22.14
N GLY A 381 9.36 0.60 -20.87
CA GLY A 381 10.51 0.39 -19.97
C GLY A 381 10.90 -1.09 -19.87
N LEU A 382 9.94 -2.01 -19.71
CA LEU A 382 10.18 -3.45 -19.73
C LEU A 382 10.81 -3.89 -21.06
N SER A 383 10.35 -3.32 -22.19
CA SER A 383 10.92 -3.61 -23.52
C SER A 383 12.37 -3.21 -23.62
N LEU A 384 12.76 -2.10 -23.00
CA LEU A 384 14.15 -1.59 -23.00
C LEU A 384 15.06 -2.46 -22.12
N VAL A 385 14.59 -2.90 -20.95
CA VAL A 385 15.44 -3.62 -20.00
C VAL A 385 15.46 -5.14 -20.21
N LYS A 386 14.45 -5.73 -20.85
CA LYS A 386 14.26 -7.19 -20.93
C LYS A 386 15.48 -7.94 -21.47
N THR A 387 16.13 -7.43 -22.51
CA THR A 387 17.29 -8.08 -23.14
C THR A 387 18.48 -8.09 -22.18
N ARG A 388 18.78 -6.93 -21.56
CA ARG A 388 19.83 -6.81 -20.56
C ARG A 388 19.55 -7.69 -19.34
N TRP A 389 18.35 -7.68 -18.81
CA TRP A 389 17.99 -8.49 -17.64
C TRP A 389 18.13 -9.99 -17.93
N ARG A 390 17.68 -10.44 -19.11
CA ARG A 390 17.79 -11.85 -19.51
C ARG A 390 19.23 -12.32 -19.76
N SER A 391 20.10 -11.45 -20.24
CA SER A 391 21.50 -11.78 -20.49
C SER A 391 22.41 -11.61 -19.25
N THR A 392 21.92 -10.96 -18.19
CA THR A 392 22.67 -10.73 -16.95
C THR A 392 22.15 -11.67 -15.85
N TRP A 393 21.47 -11.11 -14.86
CA TRP A 393 21.00 -11.87 -13.70
C TRP A 393 19.88 -12.88 -14.03
N GLY A 394 19.13 -12.70 -15.10
CA GLY A 394 18.13 -13.65 -15.59
C GLY A 394 18.71 -14.84 -16.35
N ALA A 395 20.01 -14.82 -16.66
CA ALA A 395 20.72 -15.98 -17.21
C ALA A 395 21.13 -17.02 -16.13
N LEU A 396 20.97 -16.67 -14.84
CA LEU A 396 21.28 -17.58 -13.75
C LEU A 396 20.33 -18.79 -13.75
N ALA A 397 20.86 -19.95 -13.41
CA ALA A 397 20.06 -21.18 -13.35
C ALA A 397 18.90 -21.04 -12.35
N GLY A 398 17.68 -21.30 -12.83
CA GLY A 398 16.45 -21.20 -12.02
C GLY A 398 15.79 -19.82 -12.01
N ALA A 399 16.38 -18.79 -12.63
CA ALA A 399 15.74 -17.49 -12.76
C ALA A 399 14.46 -17.57 -13.62
N ARG A 400 13.40 -16.96 -13.17
CA ARG A 400 12.10 -16.87 -13.86
C ARG A 400 11.77 -15.40 -14.15
N ILE A 401 12.35 -14.86 -15.22
CA ILE A 401 12.21 -13.45 -15.58
C ILE A 401 11.40 -13.20 -16.86
#